data_02a790f9a37670dcdfd52ec2cdfe97ed
#
_entry.id   02a790f9a37670dcdfd52ec2cdfe97ed
#
_cell.length_a   1.000
_cell.length_b   1.000
_cell.length_c   1.000
_cell.angle_alpha   90.00
_cell.angle_beta   90.00
_cell.angle_gamma   90.00
#
_symmetry.space_group_name_H-M   'P 1'
#
loop_
_entity.id
_entity.type
_entity.pdbx_description
1 polymer ?
#
loop_
_entity_poly.entity_id
_entity_poly.type
_entity_poly.pdbx_seq_one_letter_code
_entity_poly.pdbx_strand_id
1 'polypeptide(L)'
;MIITKNAKLDFITGNSLRVGYQTGNTSNDFHVVAGITGEGGNDNNSVRIWAGTTEENRSKAPFLVRQDGRMVANNASIRGEIEALSGTI
;
A
#
# COMPACT_ATOMS: atom_id res chain seq x y z
N MET A 1 -2.10 -22.86 2.74
CA MET A 1 -3.19 -21.92 2.48
C MET A 1 -3.77 -22.16 1.09
N ILE A 2 -5.07 -22.23 1.00
CA ILE A 2 -5.74 -22.38 -0.30
C ILE A 2 -6.22 -21.00 -0.72
N ILE A 3 -5.82 -20.58 -1.92
CA ILE A 3 -6.25 -19.32 -2.49
C ILE A 3 -7.11 -19.63 -3.71
N THR A 4 -8.33 -19.11 -3.72
CA THR A 4 -9.23 -19.25 -4.85
C THR A 4 -9.58 -17.89 -5.43
N LYS A 5 -10.08 -17.86 -6.67
CA LYS A 5 -10.50 -16.63 -7.33
C LYS A 5 -11.61 -15.90 -6.58
N ASN A 6 -12.46 -16.66 -5.90
CA ASN A 6 -13.66 -16.13 -5.27
C ASN A 6 -13.63 -16.28 -3.75
N ALA A 7 -12.45 -16.27 -3.16
CA ALA A 7 -12.31 -16.38 -1.71
C ALA A 7 -12.98 -15.19 -1.03
N LYS A 8 -13.86 -15.48 -0.07
CA LYS A 8 -14.42 -14.46 0.81
C LYS A 8 -13.61 -14.46 2.10
N LEU A 9 -13.05 -13.30 2.43
CA LEU A 9 -12.25 -13.14 3.64
C LEU A 9 -12.94 -12.15 4.56
N ASP A 10 -13.58 -12.67 5.60
CA ASP A 10 -14.28 -11.84 6.59
C ASP A 10 -13.32 -11.23 7.60
N PHE A 11 -12.15 -11.83 7.76
CA PHE A 11 -11.18 -11.40 8.75
C PHE A 11 -9.77 -11.77 8.31
N ILE A 12 -8.86 -10.80 8.33
CA ILE A 12 -7.45 -11.02 8.01
C ILE A 12 -6.60 -10.46 9.13
N THR A 13 -5.73 -11.30 9.68
CA THR A 13 -4.66 -10.87 10.57
C THR A 13 -3.35 -11.37 9.97
N GLY A 14 -2.43 -10.46 9.73
CA GLY A 14 -1.16 -10.83 9.12
C GLY A 14 -0.18 -9.67 9.12
N ASN A 15 0.98 -9.91 8.55
CA ASN A 15 2.05 -8.94 8.50
C ASN A 15 2.04 -8.11 7.22
N SER A 16 1.69 -8.74 6.10
CA SER A 16 1.70 -8.03 4.80
C SER A 16 0.65 -8.61 3.86
N LEU A 17 0.07 -7.73 3.07
CA LEU A 17 -0.77 -8.09 1.93
C LEU A 17 -0.20 -7.39 0.71
N ARG A 18 0.19 -8.15 -0.31
CA ARG A 18 0.79 -7.62 -1.53
C ARG A 18 -0.16 -7.81 -2.69
N VAL A 19 -0.33 -6.76 -3.46
CA VAL A 19 -1.19 -6.74 -4.64
C VAL A 19 -0.31 -6.53 -5.86
N GLY A 20 -0.54 -7.31 -6.90
CA GLY A 20 0.27 -7.25 -8.11
C GLY A 20 -0.34 -8.04 -9.24
N TYR A 21 0.46 -8.28 -10.25
CA TYR A 21 0.03 -9.03 -11.44
C TYR A 21 1.07 -10.07 -11.82
N GLN A 22 0.61 -11.10 -12.50
CA GLN A 22 1.41 -12.24 -12.92
C GLN A 22 1.71 -12.14 -14.41
N THR A 23 3.00 -12.32 -14.80
CA THR A 23 3.39 -12.31 -16.21
C THR A 23 3.75 -13.70 -16.73
N GLY A 24 3.90 -14.68 -15.84
CA GLY A 24 4.25 -16.04 -16.20
C GLY A 24 3.83 -17.03 -15.14
N ASN A 25 4.50 -18.18 -15.07
CA ASN A 25 4.09 -19.29 -14.22
C ASN A 25 4.93 -19.47 -12.94
N THR A 26 5.92 -18.63 -12.73
CA THR A 26 6.79 -18.74 -11.55
C THR A 26 6.57 -17.59 -10.58
N SER A 27 7.06 -17.75 -9.34
CA SER A 27 6.96 -16.70 -8.35
C SER A 27 7.73 -15.42 -8.74
N ASN A 28 8.77 -15.57 -9.58
CA ASN A 28 9.52 -14.41 -10.08
C ASN A 28 8.73 -13.59 -11.10
N ASP A 29 7.64 -14.13 -11.61
CA ASP A 29 6.79 -13.45 -12.59
C ASP A 29 5.68 -12.66 -11.94
N PHE A 30 5.61 -12.65 -10.62
CA PHE A 30 4.64 -11.84 -9.88
C PHE A 30 5.24 -10.46 -9.57
N HIS A 31 4.54 -9.41 -10.00
CA HIS A 31 5.01 -8.03 -9.88
C HIS A 31 4.13 -7.27 -8.91
N VAL A 32 4.66 -6.97 -7.73
CA VAL A 32 3.95 -6.21 -6.71
C VAL A 32 3.88 -4.75 -7.11
N VAL A 33 2.70 -4.16 -7.03
CA VAL A 33 2.46 -2.75 -7.37
C VAL A 33 1.77 -1.98 -6.26
N ALA A 34 1.32 -2.64 -5.21
CA ALA A 34 0.63 -2.00 -4.09
C ALA A 34 0.61 -2.95 -2.90
N GLY A 35 0.26 -2.45 -1.74
CA GLY A 35 0.11 -3.32 -0.59
C GLY A 35 -0.13 -2.61 0.71
N ILE A 36 -0.23 -3.42 1.77
CA ILE A 36 -0.34 -3.00 3.16
C ILE A 36 0.65 -3.86 3.94
N THR A 37 1.49 -3.26 4.78
CA THR A 37 2.50 -4.02 5.51
C THR A 37 2.73 -3.51 6.91
N GLY A 38 3.04 -4.44 7.82
CA GLY A 38 3.51 -4.13 9.17
C GLY A 38 5.02 -4.15 9.32
N GLU A 39 5.75 -4.37 8.22
CA GLU A 39 7.20 -4.42 8.27
C GLU A 39 7.80 -3.09 8.74
N GLY A 40 8.89 -3.15 9.49
CA GLY A 40 9.58 -1.98 9.99
C GLY A 40 9.34 -1.67 11.46
N GLY A 41 8.55 -2.52 12.15
CA GLY A 41 8.31 -2.37 13.57
C GLY A 41 7.46 -1.15 13.93
N ASN A 42 7.54 -0.74 15.16
CA ASN A 42 6.77 0.42 15.66
C ASN A 42 7.51 1.71 15.30
N ASP A 43 7.20 2.25 14.14
CA ASP A 43 7.88 3.43 13.59
C ASP A 43 6.86 4.28 12.85
N ASN A 44 6.63 5.50 13.33
CA ASN A 44 5.66 6.41 12.74
C ASN A 44 6.00 6.81 11.31
N ASN A 45 7.25 6.65 10.90
CA ASN A 45 7.69 6.93 9.53
C ASN A 45 7.52 5.74 8.58
N SER A 46 7.23 4.55 9.12
CA SER A 46 7.04 3.36 8.29
C SER A 46 5.84 3.53 7.37
N VAL A 47 6.04 3.18 6.11
CA VAL A 47 4.96 3.17 5.14
C VAL A 47 4.12 1.92 5.36
N ARG A 48 2.85 2.10 5.64
CA ARG A 48 1.91 1.02 5.92
C ARG A 48 1.05 0.67 4.72
N ILE A 49 0.74 1.66 3.88
CA ILE A 49 -0.07 1.48 2.67
C ILE A 49 0.66 2.18 1.53
N TRP A 50 0.72 1.55 0.36
CA TRP A 50 1.37 2.17 -0.80
C TRP A 50 0.75 1.68 -2.10
N ALA A 51 0.95 2.47 -3.16
CA ALA A 51 0.63 2.08 -4.54
C ALA A 51 1.62 2.74 -5.49
N GLY A 52 2.00 1.99 -6.53
CA GLY A 52 2.85 2.47 -7.60
C GLY A 52 4.28 1.95 -7.57
N THR A 53 4.61 1.03 -6.66
CA THR A 53 5.95 0.43 -6.61
C THR A 53 5.93 -0.88 -5.81
N THR A 54 7.11 -1.47 -5.63
CA THR A 54 7.29 -2.68 -4.82
C THR A 54 7.30 -2.35 -3.33
N GLU A 55 7.21 -3.39 -2.49
CA GLU A 55 7.28 -3.19 -1.05
C GLU A 55 8.62 -2.60 -0.61
N GLU A 56 9.72 -3.05 -1.20
CA GLU A 56 11.07 -2.57 -0.87
C GLU A 56 11.22 -1.07 -1.16
N ASN A 57 10.53 -0.58 -2.16
CA ASN A 57 10.59 0.82 -2.60
C ASN A 57 9.39 1.65 -2.14
N ARG A 58 8.61 1.13 -1.19
CA ARG A 58 7.36 1.79 -0.80
C ARG A 58 7.54 3.21 -0.26
N SER A 59 8.70 3.52 0.31
CA SER A 59 8.98 4.88 0.79
C SER A 59 9.11 5.90 -0.33
N LYS A 60 9.26 5.43 -1.58
CA LYS A 60 9.34 6.26 -2.78
C LYS A 60 8.08 6.18 -3.62
N ALA A 61 7.05 5.52 -3.15
CA ALA A 61 5.81 5.35 -3.89
C ALA A 61 5.15 6.70 -4.17
N PRO A 62 4.50 6.85 -5.34
CA PRO A 62 3.74 8.07 -5.63
C PRO A 62 2.52 8.25 -4.75
N PHE A 63 2.02 7.18 -4.16
CA PHE A 63 0.98 7.21 -3.13
C PHE A 63 1.42 6.36 -1.95
N LEU A 64 1.40 6.93 -0.76
CA LEU A 64 1.72 6.17 0.45
C LEU A 64 1.03 6.78 1.68
N VAL A 65 0.86 5.93 2.70
CA VAL A 65 0.38 6.34 4.02
C VAL A 65 1.33 5.77 5.07
N ARG A 66 1.83 6.63 5.95
CA ARG A 66 2.74 6.23 7.02
C ARG A 66 1.96 5.80 8.25
N GLN A 67 2.65 5.15 9.19
CA GLN A 67 2.02 4.62 10.40
C GLN A 67 1.23 5.68 11.18
N ASP A 68 1.71 6.91 11.22
CA ASP A 68 1.04 8.01 11.93
C ASP A 68 -0.08 8.68 11.11
N GLY A 69 -0.39 8.14 9.94
CA GLY A 69 -1.47 8.64 9.10
C GLY A 69 -1.06 9.70 8.08
N ARG A 70 0.20 10.13 8.09
CA ARG A 70 0.66 11.07 7.07
C ARG A 70 0.59 10.44 5.68
N MET A 71 0.08 11.18 4.73
CA MET A 71 -0.14 10.70 3.36
C MET A 71 0.66 11.52 2.38
N VAL A 72 1.20 10.84 1.36
CA VAL A 72 1.82 11.48 0.20
C VAL A 72 1.05 11.01 -1.03
N ALA A 73 0.62 11.95 -1.87
CA ALA A 73 -0.03 11.66 -3.13
C ALA A 73 0.50 12.63 -4.18
N ASN A 74 1.29 12.13 -5.13
CA ASN A 74 1.91 12.98 -6.15
C ASN A 74 0.93 13.42 -7.23
N ASN A 75 -0.07 12.60 -7.53
CA ASN A 75 -1.10 12.89 -8.52
C ASN A 75 -2.46 12.59 -7.90
N ALA A 76 -3.18 13.63 -7.52
CA ALA A 76 -4.47 13.46 -6.90
C ALA A 76 -5.54 14.27 -7.65
N SER A 77 -6.69 13.65 -7.87
CA SER A 77 -7.89 14.33 -8.34
C SER A 77 -8.90 14.22 -7.20
N ILE A 78 -9.24 15.37 -6.63
CA ILE A 78 -10.10 15.43 -5.46
C ILE A 78 -11.36 16.20 -5.82
N ARG A 79 -12.51 15.57 -5.57
CA ARG A 79 -13.82 16.21 -5.74
C ARG A 79 -14.48 16.32 -4.39
N GLY A 80 -14.94 17.52 -4.06
CA GLY A 80 -15.55 17.78 -2.78
C GLY A 80 -14.72 18.73 -1.95
N GLU A 81 -14.66 18.49 -0.65
CA GLU A 81 -14.08 19.42 0.29
C GLU A 81 -12.72 18.94 0.77
N ILE A 82 -11.77 19.87 0.82
CA ILE A 82 -10.44 19.63 1.42
C ILE A 82 -10.31 20.58 2.59
N GLU A 83 -9.96 20.03 3.76
CA GLU A 83 -9.69 20.84 4.95
C GLU A 83 -8.22 20.72 5.31
N ALA A 84 -7.51 21.86 5.30
CA ALA A 84 -6.13 21.92 5.72
C ALA A 84 -6.05 22.73 7.01
N LEU A 85 -5.57 22.10 8.09
CA LEU A 85 -5.44 22.75 9.39
C LEU A 85 -4.21 23.62 9.48
N SER A 86 -3.18 23.31 8.69
CA SER A 86 -1.96 24.10 8.62
C SER A 86 -1.25 23.83 7.30
N GLY A 87 -0.45 24.79 6.89
CA GLY A 87 0.34 24.67 5.67
C GLY A 87 -0.43 25.07 4.43
N THR A 88 0.11 24.68 3.29
CA THR A 88 -0.39 25.04 1.97
C THR A 88 -0.81 23.77 1.22
N ILE A 89 -1.93 23.86 0.55
CA ILE A 89 -2.36 22.80 -0.35
C ILE A 89 -1.95 23.16 -1.78
#